data_21bbd191e2ec60388738d2b34bc56347
#
_entry.id   21bbd191e2ec60388738d2b34bc56347
#
_cell.length_a   1.000
_cell.length_b   1.000
_cell.length_c   1.000
_cell.angle_alpha   90.00
_cell.angle_beta   90.00
_cell.angle_gamma   90.00
#
_symmetry.space_group_name_H-M   'P 1'
#
loop_
_entity.id
_entity.type
_entity.pdbx_description
1 polymer ?
#
loop_
_entity_poly.entity_id
_entity_poly.type
_entity_poly.pdbx_seq_one_letter_code
_entity_poly.pdbx_strand_id
1 'polypeptide(L)'
;FPKRAVITGGMPYGNKNLHFGHIAGVFVPADFFARFLRDRIGQKNVLFISGTDCYGSPIAEGYRKKVEEEGYEGTILDYVNHNHNLQKSALNAYNISLDFYGGSALEPAAKIHEEMADSIMHRLYERGKLSKLSTKQFYDTEAQTFLNGRQVNGRCPIKGCKSEKAYAEECDLGHQFNPDELIAPVSQLTGTTPELRPAPSWYFDLPQYKEFLNNLVEKWKNNPQIRSVVTSTVQETLTEPIIYIQNSFRQDFDGVASSLPAHSVIEPEGNASSFSVVFENWQDRDEAREKLKEAGIRFRTSKTLLPYRMTGNISWGLKSPDIEDLKDLTIWVWTESLWAPITFTRAALSEDASNGGSRYSSDEWRDWWCCDDAAVYQFIGQDNIFFYCIVQNPLWDALDWGLITDTPVANYHILFMNKKASSSGAI
;
A
#
# COMPACT_ATOMS: atom_id res chain seq x y z
N PHE A 1 18.69 24.33 1.34
CA PHE A 1 17.66 23.83 2.23
C PHE A 1 16.30 24.39 1.82
N PRO A 2 15.20 23.62 1.96
CA PRO A 2 13.86 24.15 1.73
C PRO A 2 13.51 25.21 2.79
N LYS A 3 12.48 26.02 2.50
CA LYS A 3 11.95 26.97 3.48
C LYS A 3 11.12 26.25 4.57
N ARG A 4 10.37 25.21 4.20
CA ARG A 4 9.63 24.34 5.10
C ARG A 4 9.90 22.88 4.76
N ALA A 5 9.75 22.01 5.73
CA ALA A 5 9.92 20.57 5.53
C ALA A 5 8.85 19.77 6.29
N VAL A 6 8.29 18.78 5.62
CA VAL A 6 7.52 17.70 6.25
C VAL A 6 8.35 16.43 6.26
N ILE A 7 8.50 15.83 7.42
CA ILE A 7 9.09 14.51 7.59
C ILE A 7 7.97 13.56 8.00
N THR A 8 7.81 12.44 7.31
CA THR A 8 6.84 11.42 7.67
C THR A 8 7.54 10.14 8.10
N GLY A 9 7.07 9.52 9.17
CA GLY A 9 7.40 8.14 9.52
C GLY A 9 6.33 7.19 8.97
N GLY A 10 6.74 6.05 8.38
CA GLY A 10 5.78 5.04 7.92
C GLY A 10 4.87 4.57 9.06
N MET A 11 3.59 4.42 8.76
CA MET A 11 2.54 4.16 9.75
C MET A 11 2.52 2.67 10.14
N PRO A 12 2.62 2.33 11.42
CA PRO A 12 2.38 0.96 11.90
C PRO A 12 0.88 0.68 12.03
N TYR A 13 0.49 -0.60 11.84
CA TYR A 13 -0.89 -1.04 12.08
C TYR A 13 -1.30 -0.95 13.55
N GLY A 14 -2.56 -0.56 13.79
CA GLY A 14 -3.18 -0.41 15.10
C GLY A 14 -3.58 -1.73 15.81
N ASN A 15 -2.92 -2.84 15.49
CA ASN A 15 -3.20 -4.15 16.11
C ASN A 15 -2.06 -4.68 16.97
N LYS A 16 -0.94 -3.95 17.08
CA LYS A 16 0.26 -4.41 17.79
C LYS A 16 1.13 -3.26 18.25
N ASN A 17 1.98 -3.55 19.22
CA ASN A 17 3.04 -2.64 19.64
C ASN A 17 4.14 -2.53 18.53
N LEU A 18 4.98 -1.51 18.66
CA LEU A 18 6.12 -1.32 17.78
C LEU A 18 7.18 -2.40 18.07
N HIS A 19 7.79 -2.89 17.03
CA HIS A 19 8.97 -3.72 17.13
C HIS A 19 10.22 -2.96 16.71
N PHE A 20 11.36 -3.55 16.97
CA PHE A 20 12.68 -3.00 16.67
C PHE A 20 12.81 -2.47 15.21
N GLY A 21 12.23 -3.15 14.22
CA GLY A 21 12.24 -2.72 12.83
C GLY A 21 11.57 -1.36 12.59
N HIS A 22 10.48 -1.06 13.30
CA HIS A 22 9.83 0.26 13.23
C HIS A 22 10.72 1.34 13.87
N ILE A 23 11.18 1.09 15.08
CA ILE A 23 11.95 2.08 15.86
C ILE A 23 13.27 2.38 15.14
N ALA A 24 14.12 1.38 14.93
CA ALA A 24 15.47 1.58 14.39
C ALA A 24 15.48 1.80 12.86
N GLY A 25 14.52 1.22 12.14
CA GLY A 25 14.46 1.31 10.68
C GLY A 25 13.78 2.57 10.15
N VAL A 26 12.81 3.12 10.87
CA VAL A 26 12.00 4.25 10.40
C VAL A 26 12.10 5.44 11.34
N PHE A 27 11.71 5.31 12.61
CA PHE A 27 11.51 6.46 13.49
C PHE A 27 12.82 7.12 13.94
N VAL A 28 13.85 6.35 14.31
CA VAL A 28 15.14 6.92 14.72
C VAL A 28 15.83 7.67 13.57
N PRO A 29 15.96 7.13 12.34
CA PRO A 29 16.50 7.88 11.22
C PRO A 29 15.69 9.15 10.89
N ALA A 30 14.36 9.05 10.92
CA ALA A 30 13.47 10.19 10.66
C ALA A 30 13.63 11.28 11.72
N ASP A 31 13.70 10.91 13.01
CA ASP A 31 13.90 11.84 14.12
C ASP A 31 15.25 12.55 14.04
N PHE A 32 16.31 11.80 13.74
CA PHE A 32 17.63 12.39 13.55
C PHE A 32 17.62 13.44 12.44
N PHE A 33 16.97 13.13 11.32
CA PHE A 33 16.84 14.05 10.20
C PHE A 33 15.95 15.25 10.53
N ALA A 34 14.85 15.04 11.26
CA ALA A 34 13.98 16.12 11.69
C ALA A 34 14.72 17.13 12.61
N ARG A 35 15.49 16.63 13.59
CA ARG A 35 16.32 17.47 14.48
C ARG A 35 17.39 18.23 13.68
N PHE A 36 18.04 17.58 12.72
CA PHE A 36 18.99 18.22 11.83
C PHE A 36 18.34 19.35 11.04
N LEU A 37 17.18 19.14 10.44
CA LEU A 37 16.50 20.21 9.69
C LEU A 37 16.01 21.33 10.60
N ARG A 38 15.50 21.03 11.79
CA ARG A 38 15.11 22.06 12.77
C ARG A 38 16.28 22.98 13.15
N ASP A 39 17.48 22.43 13.25
CA ASP A 39 18.71 23.19 13.48
C ASP A 39 19.08 24.10 12.28
N ARG A 40 18.80 23.65 11.04
CA ARG A 40 19.18 24.36 9.81
C ARG A 40 18.18 25.40 9.36
N ILE A 41 16.89 25.12 9.41
CA ILE A 41 15.83 25.98 8.90
C ILE A 41 14.91 26.54 9.97
N GLY A 42 15.12 26.18 11.23
CA GLY A 42 14.35 26.61 12.38
C GLY A 42 13.18 25.68 12.74
N GLN A 43 12.91 25.58 14.04
CA GLN A 43 11.90 24.68 14.62
C GLN A 43 10.51 24.85 13.98
N LYS A 44 10.08 26.09 13.72
CA LYS A 44 8.76 26.41 13.18
C LYS A 44 8.55 25.98 11.73
N ASN A 45 9.62 25.66 11.04
CA ASN A 45 9.62 25.33 9.61
C ASN A 45 9.74 23.82 9.35
N VAL A 46 9.64 22.99 10.39
CA VAL A 46 9.75 21.52 10.27
C VAL A 46 8.58 20.88 10.97
N LEU A 47 7.83 20.04 10.25
CA LEU A 47 6.80 19.17 10.76
C LEU A 47 7.29 17.73 10.68
N PHE A 48 7.40 17.06 11.82
CA PHE A 48 7.67 15.63 11.88
C PHE A 48 6.42 14.90 12.38
N ILE A 49 5.77 14.18 11.48
CA ILE A 49 4.48 13.55 11.69
C ILE A 49 4.50 12.06 11.41
N SER A 50 3.66 11.33 12.08
CA SER A 50 3.33 9.94 11.78
C SER A 50 2.01 9.59 12.46
N GLY A 51 1.63 8.32 12.41
CA GLY A 51 0.43 7.86 13.09
C GLY A 51 0.21 6.36 12.96
N THR A 52 -0.85 5.91 13.57
CA THR A 52 -1.31 4.53 13.53
C THR A 52 -2.26 4.35 12.35
N ASP A 53 -2.00 3.35 11.52
CA ASP A 53 -2.95 2.84 10.54
C ASP A 53 -4.02 2.05 11.27
N CYS A 54 -5.26 2.58 11.27
CA CYS A 54 -6.34 2.12 12.15
C CYS A 54 -7.34 1.18 11.48
N TYR A 55 -7.24 0.94 10.17
CA TYR A 55 -8.21 0.19 9.41
C TYR A 55 -7.64 -1.13 8.83
N GLY A 56 -8.52 -1.94 8.26
CA GLY A 56 -8.17 -3.11 7.47
C GLY A 56 -8.29 -4.47 8.17
N SER A 57 -8.19 -5.51 7.36
CA SER A 57 -8.36 -6.90 7.80
C SER A 57 -7.35 -7.37 8.88
N PRO A 58 -6.08 -6.89 8.93
CA PRO A 58 -5.19 -7.28 10.00
C PRO A 58 -5.66 -6.82 11.39
N ILE A 59 -6.33 -5.67 11.45
CA ILE A 59 -6.88 -5.12 12.70
C ILE A 59 -8.16 -5.86 13.08
N ALA A 60 -9.09 -6.03 12.11
CA ALA A 60 -10.31 -6.78 12.35
C ALA A 60 -10.03 -8.22 12.85
N GLU A 61 -9.06 -8.91 12.25
CA GLU A 61 -8.65 -10.25 12.65
C GLU A 61 -7.94 -10.27 14.02
N GLY A 62 -7.08 -9.27 14.28
CA GLY A 62 -6.44 -9.10 15.60
C GLY A 62 -7.46 -8.86 16.71
N TYR A 63 -8.45 -8.01 16.46
CA TYR A 63 -9.55 -7.75 17.38
C TYR A 63 -10.42 -8.99 17.61
N ARG A 64 -10.82 -9.70 16.54
CA ARG A 64 -11.60 -10.94 16.65
C ARG A 64 -10.92 -11.95 17.57
N LYS A 65 -9.62 -12.20 17.36
CA LYS A 65 -8.83 -13.10 18.23
C LYS A 65 -8.79 -12.62 19.67
N LYS A 66 -8.61 -11.32 19.89
CA LYS A 66 -8.59 -10.74 21.23
C LYS A 66 -9.90 -10.96 21.97
N VAL A 67 -11.04 -10.86 21.26
CA VAL A 67 -12.36 -11.16 21.82
C VAL A 67 -12.53 -12.65 22.10
N GLU A 68 -12.25 -13.51 21.12
CA GLU A 68 -12.52 -14.94 21.19
C GLU A 68 -11.56 -15.70 22.12
N GLU A 69 -10.26 -15.35 22.09
CA GLU A 69 -9.22 -16.08 22.81
C GLU A 69 -8.94 -15.49 24.21
N GLU A 70 -9.13 -14.18 24.39
CA GLU A 70 -8.77 -13.50 25.62
C GLU A 70 -9.99 -12.84 26.34
N GLY A 71 -11.21 -12.95 25.78
CA GLY A 71 -12.42 -12.38 26.37
C GLY A 71 -12.46 -10.87 26.42
N TYR A 72 -11.87 -10.19 25.43
CA TYR A 72 -11.84 -8.73 25.38
C TYR A 72 -13.24 -8.16 25.20
N GLU A 73 -13.65 -7.22 26.09
CA GLU A 73 -15.02 -6.66 26.10
C GLU A 73 -15.12 -5.27 25.43
N GLY A 74 -13.99 -4.63 25.08
CA GLY A 74 -13.98 -3.33 24.40
C GLY A 74 -14.40 -3.42 22.93
N THR A 75 -14.71 -2.27 22.33
CA THR A 75 -14.97 -2.16 20.88
C THR A 75 -13.67 -2.30 20.08
N ILE A 76 -13.79 -2.48 18.76
CA ILE A 76 -12.63 -2.47 17.86
C ILE A 76 -11.88 -1.11 17.91
N LEU A 77 -12.61 -0.01 18.11
CA LEU A 77 -12.01 1.31 18.29
C LEU A 77 -11.23 1.41 19.59
N ASP A 78 -11.71 0.85 20.69
CA ASP A 78 -10.98 0.77 21.96
C ASP A 78 -9.71 -0.07 21.82
N TYR A 79 -9.79 -1.18 21.09
CA TYR A 79 -8.64 -2.04 20.78
C TYR A 79 -7.56 -1.28 19.98
N VAL A 80 -7.95 -0.55 18.95
CA VAL A 80 -7.05 0.28 18.15
C VAL A 80 -6.44 1.40 18.97
N ASN A 81 -7.27 2.10 19.76
CA ASN A 81 -6.82 3.19 20.65
C ASN A 81 -5.82 2.69 21.71
N HIS A 82 -6.05 1.50 22.28
CA HIS A 82 -5.10 0.88 23.19
C HIS A 82 -3.73 0.67 22.53
N ASN A 83 -3.70 0.06 21.35
CA ASN A 83 -2.46 -0.18 20.60
C ASN A 83 -1.78 1.13 20.15
N HIS A 84 -2.56 2.13 19.73
CA HIS A 84 -2.07 3.48 19.41
C HIS A 84 -1.32 4.09 20.62
N ASN A 85 -1.90 4.02 21.81
CA ASN A 85 -1.28 4.54 23.03
C ASN A 85 0.01 3.78 23.40
N LEU A 86 0.05 2.47 23.20
CA LEU A 86 1.29 1.68 23.37
C LEU A 86 2.38 2.12 22.39
N GLN A 87 2.03 2.32 21.12
CA GLN A 87 2.95 2.79 20.09
C GLN A 87 3.49 4.19 20.44
N LYS A 88 2.60 5.12 20.82
CA LYS A 88 2.97 6.47 21.26
C LYS A 88 3.89 6.46 22.48
N SER A 89 3.60 5.61 23.45
CA SER A 89 4.43 5.43 24.64
C SER A 89 5.82 4.89 24.29
N ALA A 90 5.91 3.92 23.36
CA ALA A 90 7.19 3.40 22.88
C ALA A 90 8.02 4.48 22.18
N LEU A 91 7.41 5.28 21.29
CA LEU A 91 8.09 6.39 20.61
C LEU A 91 8.60 7.44 21.61
N ASN A 92 7.81 7.78 22.61
CA ASN A 92 8.20 8.69 23.68
C ASN A 92 9.38 8.15 24.52
N ALA A 93 9.39 6.83 24.81
CA ALA A 93 10.49 6.19 25.54
C ALA A 93 11.82 6.25 24.79
N TYR A 94 11.80 6.25 23.45
CA TYR A 94 12.96 6.47 22.60
C TYR A 94 13.24 7.96 22.32
N ASN A 95 12.50 8.88 22.95
CA ASN A 95 12.64 10.32 22.77
C ASN A 95 12.50 10.77 21.29
N ILE A 96 11.63 10.11 20.52
CA ILE A 96 11.32 10.49 19.14
C ILE A 96 10.52 11.80 19.16
N SER A 97 11.03 12.82 18.50
CA SER A 97 10.52 14.21 18.58
C SER A 97 9.40 14.51 17.57
N LEU A 98 8.43 13.59 17.45
CA LEU A 98 7.24 13.81 16.61
C LEU A 98 6.49 15.06 17.06
N ASP A 99 6.07 15.86 16.10
CA ASP A 99 5.17 17.00 16.34
C ASP A 99 3.74 16.50 16.53
N PHE A 100 3.35 15.45 15.80
CA PHE A 100 2.05 14.82 15.92
C PHE A 100 2.14 13.32 15.63
N TYR A 101 1.48 12.52 16.44
CA TYR A 101 1.27 11.09 16.22
C TYR A 101 -0.22 10.81 16.25
N GLY A 102 -0.86 10.71 15.07
CA GLY A 102 -2.29 10.54 14.92
C GLY A 102 -2.74 9.08 14.82
N GLY A 103 -4.04 8.89 14.66
CA GLY A 103 -4.62 7.62 14.25
C GLY A 103 -5.69 7.86 13.21
N SER A 104 -5.69 7.12 12.08
CA SER A 104 -6.61 7.38 10.98
C SER A 104 -8.10 7.24 11.36
N ALA A 105 -8.41 6.46 12.43
CA ALA A 105 -9.75 6.33 13.02
C ALA A 105 -9.90 7.00 14.39
N LEU A 106 -8.92 7.76 14.86
CA LEU A 106 -8.91 8.36 16.20
C LEU A 106 -8.95 9.88 16.12
N GLU A 107 -9.75 10.51 16.98
CA GLU A 107 -9.75 11.97 17.06
C GLU A 107 -8.41 12.52 17.59
N PRO A 108 -7.96 13.71 17.12
CA PRO A 108 -8.68 14.65 16.25
C PRO A 108 -8.51 14.37 14.75
N ALA A 109 -7.79 13.32 14.34
CA ALA A 109 -7.49 13.05 12.94
C ALA A 109 -8.64 12.36 12.18
N ALA A 110 -9.49 11.57 12.85
CA ALA A 110 -10.51 10.74 12.23
C ALA A 110 -11.44 11.54 11.30
N LYS A 111 -12.06 12.61 11.80
CA LYS A 111 -12.96 13.44 11.00
C LYS A 111 -12.26 14.08 9.79
N ILE A 112 -11.04 14.58 9.99
CA ILE A 112 -10.23 15.16 8.91
C ILE A 112 -9.92 14.09 7.85
N HIS A 113 -9.69 12.86 8.29
CA HIS A 113 -9.39 11.73 7.40
C HIS A 113 -10.58 11.33 6.55
N GLU A 114 -11.79 11.31 7.12
CA GLU A 114 -13.05 11.11 6.40
C GLU A 114 -13.28 12.20 5.35
N GLU A 115 -13.11 13.47 5.72
CA GLU A 115 -13.22 14.62 4.79
C GLU A 115 -12.20 14.53 3.64
N MET A 116 -10.97 14.09 3.93
CA MET A 116 -9.94 13.91 2.91
C MET A 116 -10.30 12.79 1.95
N ALA A 117 -10.79 11.67 2.44
CA ALA A 117 -11.19 10.54 1.62
C ALA A 117 -12.34 10.92 0.68
N ASP A 118 -13.36 11.59 1.21
CA ASP A 118 -14.50 12.09 0.44
C ASP A 118 -14.04 13.04 -0.68
N SER A 119 -13.23 14.03 -0.34
CA SER A 119 -12.70 15.01 -1.29
C SER A 119 -11.84 14.38 -2.38
N ILE A 120 -10.97 13.44 -2.02
CA ILE A 120 -10.07 12.75 -2.96
C ILE A 120 -10.88 11.89 -3.93
N MET A 121 -11.81 11.09 -3.42
CA MET A 121 -12.62 10.19 -4.26
C MET A 121 -13.49 10.96 -5.25
N HIS A 122 -14.19 12.01 -4.81
CA HIS A 122 -14.99 12.86 -5.69
C HIS A 122 -14.12 13.55 -6.74
N ARG A 123 -12.99 14.12 -6.34
CA ARG A 123 -12.14 14.83 -7.29
C ARG A 123 -11.54 13.88 -8.35
N LEU A 124 -11.11 12.67 -7.96
CA LEU A 124 -10.63 11.68 -8.91
C LEU A 124 -11.73 11.25 -9.88
N TYR A 125 -12.94 11.06 -9.37
CA TYR A 125 -14.09 10.71 -10.20
C TYR A 125 -14.44 11.83 -11.19
N GLU A 126 -14.60 13.08 -10.73
CA GLU A 126 -14.87 14.26 -11.56
C GLU A 126 -13.83 14.48 -12.66
N ARG A 127 -12.58 14.13 -12.38
CA ARG A 127 -11.48 14.21 -13.35
C ARG A 127 -11.35 12.98 -14.27
N GLY A 128 -12.28 12.02 -14.17
CA GLY A 128 -12.27 10.80 -14.99
C GLY A 128 -11.07 9.88 -14.73
N LYS A 129 -10.55 9.90 -13.49
CA LYS A 129 -9.38 9.10 -13.08
C LYS A 129 -9.75 7.79 -12.41
N LEU A 130 -11.03 7.56 -12.18
CA LEU A 130 -11.54 6.31 -11.62
C LEU A 130 -12.27 5.50 -12.69
N SER A 131 -12.03 4.21 -12.70
CA SER A 131 -12.76 3.23 -13.51
C SER A 131 -13.44 2.20 -12.62
N LYS A 132 -14.61 1.73 -13.04
CA LYS A 132 -15.34 0.67 -12.36
C LYS A 132 -14.91 -0.66 -12.93
N LEU A 133 -14.24 -1.48 -12.10
CA LEU A 133 -13.86 -2.84 -12.46
C LEU A 133 -14.46 -3.83 -11.46
N SER A 134 -14.74 -5.02 -11.93
CA SER A 134 -15.22 -6.13 -11.10
C SER A 134 -14.17 -7.22 -11.08
N THR A 135 -13.66 -7.52 -9.89
CA THR A 135 -12.71 -8.62 -9.67
C THR A 135 -13.36 -9.72 -8.86
N LYS A 136 -12.88 -10.95 -9.03
CA LYS A 136 -13.34 -12.08 -8.20
C LYS A 136 -12.72 -11.94 -6.80
N GLN A 137 -13.57 -12.01 -5.78
CA GLN A 137 -13.15 -11.99 -4.37
C GLN A 137 -13.80 -13.14 -3.61
N PHE A 138 -13.16 -13.59 -2.55
CA PHE A 138 -13.71 -14.60 -1.68
C PHE A 138 -14.94 -14.09 -0.94
N TYR A 139 -15.97 -14.91 -0.88
CA TYR A 139 -17.21 -14.66 -0.16
C TYR A 139 -17.53 -15.84 0.73
N ASP A 140 -17.73 -15.59 2.01
CA ASP A 140 -18.19 -16.58 2.97
C ASP A 140 -19.70 -16.62 2.95
N THR A 141 -20.25 -17.75 2.52
CA THR A 141 -21.71 -17.94 2.39
C THR A 141 -22.41 -18.11 3.73
N GLU A 142 -21.71 -18.61 4.75
CA GLU A 142 -22.24 -18.79 6.10
C GLU A 142 -22.23 -17.46 6.86
N ALA A 143 -21.10 -16.73 6.83
CA ALA A 143 -21.00 -15.40 7.42
C ALA A 143 -21.64 -14.29 6.57
N GLN A 144 -22.08 -14.60 5.34
CA GLN A 144 -22.68 -13.66 4.38
C GLN A 144 -21.84 -12.39 4.13
N THR A 145 -20.53 -12.54 4.01
CA THR A 145 -19.62 -11.40 3.84
C THR A 145 -18.47 -11.71 2.88
N PHE A 146 -17.93 -10.67 2.25
CA PHE A 146 -16.68 -10.78 1.51
C PHE A 146 -15.51 -10.91 2.49
N LEU A 147 -14.56 -11.76 2.12
CA LEU A 147 -13.34 -12.00 2.88
C LEU A 147 -12.17 -11.30 2.24
N ASN A 148 -11.36 -10.62 3.06
CA ASN A 148 -10.21 -9.84 2.61
C ASN A 148 -8.93 -10.27 3.35
N GLY A 149 -7.82 -10.29 2.62
CA GLY A 149 -6.51 -10.50 3.20
C GLY A 149 -6.45 -11.71 4.13
N ARG A 150 -6.21 -11.48 5.42
CA ARG A 150 -6.03 -12.53 6.43
C ARG A 150 -7.29 -13.25 6.88
N GLN A 151 -8.44 -12.84 6.40
CA GLN A 151 -9.69 -13.56 6.65
C GLN A 151 -9.82 -14.85 5.82
N VAL A 152 -8.92 -15.07 4.85
CA VAL A 152 -8.80 -16.31 4.10
C VAL A 152 -7.40 -16.87 4.28
N ASN A 153 -7.31 -18.15 4.58
CA ASN A 153 -6.04 -18.88 4.60
C ASN A 153 -6.06 -19.99 3.54
N GLY A 154 -4.89 -20.25 2.98
CA GLY A 154 -4.70 -21.30 2.00
C GLY A 154 -3.21 -21.57 1.78
N ARG A 155 -2.88 -22.21 0.67
CA ARG A 155 -1.50 -22.46 0.26
C ARG A 155 -1.12 -21.57 -0.93
N CYS A 156 0.12 -21.10 -0.90
CA CYS A 156 0.68 -20.30 -1.99
C CYS A 156 0.69 -21.07 -3.31
N PRO A 157 0.19 -20.48 -4.42
CA PRO A 157 0.19 -21.14 -5.73
C PRO A 157 1.59 -21.22 -6.37
N ILE A 158 2.56 -20.46 -5.86
CA ILE A 158 3.89 -20.43 -6.42
C ILE A 158 4.64 -21.72 -6.12
N LYS A 159 5.04 -22.43 -7.17
CA LYS A 159 5.73 -23.71 -7.05
C LYS A 159 7.05 -23.57 -6.29
N GLY A 160 7.24 -24.43 -5.28
CA GLY A 160 8.44 -24.41 -4.44
C GLY A 160 8.44 -23.35 -3.33
N CYS A 161 7.35 -22.61 -3.20
CA CYS A 161 7.16 -21.72 -2.06
C CYS A 161 7.15 -22.53 -0.76
N LYS A 162 7.93 -22.08 0.22
CA LYS A 162 8.03 -22.68 1.56
C LYS A 162 7.17 -21.96 2.60
N SER A 163 6.28 -21.07 2.15
CA SER A 163 5.35 -20.40 3.05
C SER A 163 4.38 -21.41 3.67
N GLU A 164 4.22 -21.35 4.97
CA GLU A 164 3.26 -22.17 5.70
C GLU A 164 1.84 -21.61 5.59
N LYS A 165 1.72 -20.30 5.27
CA LYS A 165 0.45 -19.59 5.16
C LYS A 165 0.43 -18.67 3.94
N ALA A 166 -0.65 -18.77 3.19
CA ALA A 166 -1.01 -17.79 2.19
C ALA A 166 -2.42 -17.25 2.50
N TYR A 167 -2.64 -16.02 2.13
CA TYR A 167 -3.87 -15.26 2.35
C TYR A 167 -4.58 -15.02 1.02
N ALA A 168 -5.60 -14.17 1.00
CA ALA A 168 -6.39 -13.96 -0.22
C ALA A 168 -5.54 -13.58 -1.45
N GLU A 169 -4.50 -12.75 -1.29
CA GLU A 169 -3.74 -12.14 -2.40
C GLU A 169 -2.22 -12.24 -2.24
N GLU A 170 -1.74 -12.77 -1.11
CA GLU A 170 -0.31 -12.85 -0.81
C GLU A 170 0.04 -14.01 0.13
N CYS A 171 1.31 -14.38 0.21
CA CYS A 171 1.80 -15.30 1.23
C CYS A 171 2.80 -14.62 2.19
N ASP A 172 3.10 -15.27 3.31
CA ASP A 172 4.04 -14.79 4.33
C ASP A 172 5.45 -14.46 3.78
N LEU A 173 5.82 -15.04 2.64
CA LEU A 173 7.09 -14.75 1.97
C LEU A 173 6.99 -13.63 0.91
N GLY A 174 5.83 -12.97 0.81
CA GLY A 174 5.61 -11.83 -0.06
C GLY A 174 5.33 -12.16 -1.53
N HIS A 175 5.01 -13.42 -1.87
CA HIS A 175 4.50 -13.71 -3.21
C HIS A 175 3.08 -13.17 -3.33
N GLN A 176 2.82 -12.42 -4.38
CA GLN A 176 1.49 -11.91 -4.71
C GLN A 176 0.87 -12.76 -5.83
N PHE A 177 -0.44 -12.95 -5.76
CA PHE A 177 -1.24 -13.74 -6.69
C PHE A 177 -2.70 -13.28 -6.63
N ASN A 178 -3.51 -13.67 -7.63
CA ASN A 178 -4.93 -13.35 -7.59
C ASN A 178 -5.68 -14.28 -6.62
N PRO A 179 -6.81 -13.86 -6.05
CA PRO A 179 -7.60 -14.69 -5.14
C PRO A 179 -7.94 -16.08 -5.68
N ASP A 180 -8.25 -16.18 -6.98
CA ASP A 180 -8.59 -17.44 -7.65
C ASP A 180 -7.40 -18.41 -7.84
N GLU A 181 -6.20 -17.97 -7.57
CA GLU A 181 -4.98 -18.78 -7.61
C GLU A 181 -4.66 -19.44 -6.25
N LEU A 182 -5.25 -18.96 -5.15
CA LEU A 182 -5.01 -19.52 -3.81
C LEU A 182 -5.45 -20.97 -3.73
N ILE A 183 -4.56 -21.83 -3.25
CA ILE A 183 -4.83 -23.28 -3.18
C ILE A 183 -5.51 -23.63 -1.86
N ALA A 184 -6.64 -24.33 -1.94
CA ALA A 184 -7.43 -24.77 -0.80
C ALA A 184 -7.79 -23.64 0.17
N PRO A 185 -8.52 -22.59 -0.29
CA PRO A 185 -8.91 -21.48 0.55
C PRO A 185 -9.88 -21.90 1.66
N VAL A 186 -9.66 -21.37 2.87
CA VAL A 186 -10.52 -21.59 4.04
C VAL A 186 -10.82 -20.25 4.69
N SER A 187 -12.10 -19.97 4.95
CA SER A 187 -12.54 -18.82 5.72
C SER A 187 -12.04 -18.90 7.16
N GLN A 188 -11.48 -17.82 7.67
CA GLN A 188 -11.10 -17.72 9.06
C GLN A 188 -12.26 -17.33 9.98
N LEU A 189 -13.42 -16.96 9.40
CA LEU A 189 -14.61 -16.61 10.16
C LEU A 189 -15.43 -17.86 10.52
N THR A 190 -15.62 -18.77 9.56
CA THR A 190 -16.52 -19.94 9.71
C THR A 190 -15.80 -21.28 9.57
N GLY A 191 -14.57 -21.28 9.07
CA GLY A 191 -13.85 -22.54 8.75
C GLY A 191 -14.29 -23.21 7.45
N THR A 192 -15.26 -22.63 6.73
CA THR A 192 -15.78 -23.18 5.47
C THR A 192 -14.92 -22.80 4.27
N THR A 193 -15.11 -23.48 3.14
CA THR A 193 -14.49 -23.10 1.86
C THR A 193 -15.28 -21.94 1.25
N PRO A 194 -14.68 -20.75 1.06
CA PRO A 194 -15.38 -19.61 0.51
C PRO A 194 -15.59 -19.76 -1.01
N GLU A 195 -16.62 -19.08 -1.52
CA GLU A 195 -16.88 -18.95 -2.96
C GLU A 195 -16.16 -17.74 -3.53
N LEU A 196 -15.88 -17.75 -4.84
CA LEU A 196 -15.43 -16.56 -5.57
C LEU A 196 -16.64 -15.85 -6.18
N ARG A 197 -16.85 -14.58 -5.80
CA ARG A 197 -17.92 -13.75 -6.33
C ARG A 197 -17.38 -12.46 -6.96
N PRO A 198 -18.05 -11.95 -8.02
CA PRO A 198 -17.71 -10.63 -8.56
C PRO A 198 -17.91 -9.56 -7.48
N ALA A 199 -16.90 -8.70 -7.29
CA ALA A 199 -16.95 -7.56 -6.39
C ALA A 199 -16.59 -6.29 -7.18
N PRO A 200 -17.57 -5.48 -7.59
CA PRO A 200 -17.32 -4.23 -8.26
C PRO A 200 -16.71 -3.23 -7.28
N SER A 201 -15.71 -2.50 -7.76
CA SER A 201 -14.97 -1.50 -6.99
C SER A 201 -14.47 -0.39 -7.88
N TRP A 202 -14.09 0.74 -7.29
CA TRP A 202 -13.38 1.80 -7.98
C TRP A 202 -11.89 1.49 -8.06
N TYR A 203 -11.32 1.71 -9.24
CA TYR A 203 -9.90 1.54 -9.52
C TYR A 203 -9.34 2.83 -10.12
N PHE A 204 -8.15 3.18 -9.68
CA PHE A 204 -7.34 4.23 -10.27
C PHE A 204 -6.54 3.65 -11.45
N ASP A 205 -6.60 4.29 -12.61
CA ASP A 205 -5.95 3.79 -13.83
C ASP A 205 -4.44 4.07 -13.83
N LEU A 206 -3.73 3.36 -12.97
CA LEU A 206 -2.29 3.49 -12.79
C LEU A 206 -1.47 3.20 -14.06
N PRO A 207 -1.85 2.27 -14.97
CA PRO A 207 -1.13 2.05 -16.22
C PRO A 207 -0.92 3.29 -17.10
N GLN A 208 -1.84 4.26 -17.06
CA GLN A 208 -1.70 5.52 -17.80
C GLN A 208 -0.53 6.39 -17.32
N TYR A 209 0.02 6.11 -16.15
CA TYR A 209 1.11 6.88 -15.54
C TYR A 209 2.50 6.31 -15.80
N LYS A 210 2.64 5.37 -16.75
CA LYS A 210 3.93 4.73 -17.06
C LYS A 210 5.01 5.76 -17.45
N GLU A 211 4.66 6.71 -18.33
CA GLU A 211 5.57 7.78 -18.77
C GLU A 211 5.91 8.73 -17.61
N PHE A 212 4.90 9.15 -16.82
CA PHE A 212 5.10 9.96 -15.63
C PHE A 212 6.10 9.31 -14.66
N LEU A 213 5.93 8.02 -14.38
CA LEU A 213 6.82 7.26 -13.49
C LEU A 213 8.22 7.09 -14.06
N ASN A 214 8.37 6.88 -15.38
CA ASN A 214 9.68 6.86 -16.02
C ASN A 214 10.43 8.18 -15.83
N ASN A 215 9.76 9.32 -16.06
CA ASN A 215 10.33 10.65 -15.87
C ASN A 215 10.71 10.88 -14.40
N LEU A 216 9.87 10.44 -13.46
CA LEU A 216 10.14 10.53 -12.03
C LEU A 216 11.36 9.70 -11.62
N VAL A 217 11.50 8.48 -12.13
CA VAL A 217 12.68 7.63 -11.89
C VAL A 217 13.95 8.28 -12.41
N GLU A 218 13.94 8.88 -13.60
CA GLU A 218 15.13 9.58 -14.13
C GLU A 218 15.50 10.79 -13.26
N LYS A 219 14.51 11.56 -12.76
CA LYS A 219 14.75 12.62 -11.78
C LYS A 219 15.37 12.06 -10.49
N TRP A 220 14.86 10.95 -9.97
CA TRP A 220 15.35 10.33 -8.73
C TRP A 220 16.74 9.71 -8.87
N LYS A 221 17.11 9.15 -10.01
CA LYS A 221 18.48 8.65 -10.26
C LYS A 221 19.54 9.74 -10.15
N ASN A 222 19.17 10.98 -10.47
CA ASN A 222 20.05 12.14 -10.35
C ASN A 222 20.09 12.76 -8.94
N ASN A 223 19.28 12.26 -8.00
CA ASN A 223 19.26 12.71 -6.62
C ASN A 223 20.06 11.74 -5.73
N PRO A 224 21.26 12.16 -5.21
CA PRO A 224 22.10 11.28 -4.39
C PRO A 224 21.48 10.90 -3.02
N GLN A 225 20.39 11.55 -2.62
CA GLN A 225 19.66 11.24 -1.39
C GLN A 225 18.73 10.02 -1.55
N ILE A 226 18.40 9.65 -2.79
CA ILE A 226 17.48 8.54 -3.08
C ILE A 226 18.29 7.27 -3.33
N ARG A 227 17.99 6.24 -2.55
CA ARG A 227 18.66 4.93 -2.67
C ARG A 227 18.26 4.23 -3.96
N SER A 228 19.20 3.52 -4.57
CA SER A 228 18.98 2.74 -5.81
C SER A 228 17.87 1.70 -5.71
N VAL A 229 17.58 1.17 -4.52
CA VAL A 229 16.46 0.24 -4.31
C VAL A 229 15.11 0.87 -4.67
N VAL A 230 14.93 2.18 -4.46
CA VAL A 230 13.70 2.87 -4.85
C VAL A 230 13.57 2.89 -6.37
N THR A 231 14.59 3.40 -7.06
CA THR A 231 14.56 3.53 -8.52
C THR A 231 14.49 2.18 -9.23
N SER A 232 15.22 1.17 -8.75
CA SER A 232 15.17 -0.19 -9.33
C SER A 232 13.80 -0.85 -9.13
N THR A 233 13.20 -0.72 -7.94
CA THR A 233 11.87 -1.30 -7.68
C THR A 233 10.80 -0.66 -8.56
N VAL A 234 10.85 0.67 -8.72
CA VAL A 234 9.91 1.35 -9.62
C VAL A 234 10.11 0.90 -11.06
N GLN A 235 11.36 0.85 -11.55
CA GLN A 235 11.67 0.40 -12.92
C GLN A 235 11.20 -1.03 -13.21
N GLU A 236 11.34 -1.95 -12.24
CA GLU A 236 10.87 -3.32 -12.40
C GLU A 236 9.36 -3.41 -12.68
N THR A 237 8.57 -2.45 -12.18
CA THR A 237 7.11 -2.42 -12.40
C THR A 237 6.69 -1.71 -13.70
N LEU A 238 7.63 -1.04 -14.38
CA LEU A 238 7.38 -0.32 -15.64
C LEU A 238 7.62 -1.19 -16.88
N THR A 239 7.81 -2.50 -16.69
CA THR A 239 7.98 -3.45 -17.79
C THR A 239 6.69 -3.61 -18.60
N GLU A 240 6.85 -3.99 -19.87
CA GLU A 240 5.71 -4.32 -20.73
C GLU A 240 4.92 -5.51 -20.16
N PRO A 241 3.65 -5.68 -20.56
CA PRO A 241 2.86 -6.85 -20.21
C PRO A 241 3.42 -8.11 -20.90
N ILE A 242 4.28 -8.85 -20.20
CA ILE A 242 5.00 -10.00 -20.75
C ILE A 242 4.61 -11.28 -20.00
N ILE A 243 4.44 -12.36 -20.74
CA ILE A 243 4.37 -13.73 -20.23
C ILE A 243 5.67 -14.46 -20.62
N TYR A 244 6.35 -15.05 -19.63
CA TYR A 244 7.55 -15.87 -19.84
C TYR A 244 7.16 -17.34 -19.77
N ILE A 245 7.41 -18.08 -20.87
CA ILE A 245 7.08 -19.50 -21.00
C ILE A 245 8.36 -20.29 -21.22
N GLN A 246 8.52 -21.40 -20.48
CA GLN A 246 9.69 -22.28 -20.67
C GLN A 246 9.68 -22.92 -22.05
N ASN A 247 10.87 -23.08 -22.66
CA ASN A 247 11.05 -23.66 -24.00
C ASN A 247 10.46 -25.08 -24.11
N SER A 248 10.36 -25.83 -23.00
CA SER A 248 9.71 -27.13 -22.95
C SER A 248 8.21 -27.13 -23.28
N PHE A 249 7.55 -25.96 -23.19
CA PHE A 249 6.15 -25.77 -23.54
C PHE A 249 5.94 -25.11 -24.90
N ARG A 250 7.00 -25.03 -25.74
CA ARG A 250 6.91 -24.32 -27.02
C ARG A 250 5.86 -24.93 -27.94
N GLN A 251 5.87 -26.24 -28.10
CA GLN A 251 4.92 -26.95 -28.97
C GLN A 251 3.46 -26.77 -28.50
N ASP A 252 3.23 -26.83 -27.16
CA ASP A 252 1.90 -26.61 -26.58
C ASP A 252 1.45 -25.16 -26.80
N PHE A 253 2.37 -24.19 -26.63
CA PHE A 253 2.10 -22.78 -26.90
C PHE A 253 1.75 -22.54 -28.37
N ASP A 254 2.50 -23.10 -29.34
CA ASP A 254 2.24 -22.95 -30.75
C ASP A 254 0.85 -23.47 -31.14
N GLY A 255 0.36 -24.49 -30.41
CA GLY A 255 -1.00 -25.04 -30.58
C GLY A 255 -2.12 -24.10 -30.16
N VAL A 256 -1.88 -23.17 -29.26
CA VAL A 256 -2.88 -22.22 -28.74
C VAL A 256 -2.64 -20.77 -29.12
N ALA A 257 -1.48 -20.45 -29.67
CA ALA A 257 -1.05 -19.08 -29.96
C ALA A 257 -2.05 -18.30 -30.81
N SER A 258 -2.67 -18.95 -31.81
CA SER A 258 -3.68 -18.32 -32.68
C SER A 258 -4.98 -17.92 -31.96
N SER A 259 -5.24 -18.48 -30.79
CA SER A 259 -6.42 -18.17 -29.97
C SER A 259 -6.16 -17.01 -28.98
N LEU A 260 -4.90 -16.65 -28.78
CA LEU A 260 -4.51 -15.58 -27.86
C LEU A 260 -4.77 -14.20 -28.48
N PRO A 261 -4.96 -13.15 -27.66
CA PRO A 261 -4.95 -11.78 -28.14
C PRO A 261 -3.69 -11.42 -28.91
N ALA A 262 -3.70 -10.30 -29.64
CA ALA A 262 -2.56 -9.84 -30.42
C ALA A 262 -1.29 -9.76 -29.57
N HIS A 263 -0.22 -10.42 -30.00
CA HIS A 263 1.02 -10.52 -29.27
C HIS A 263 2.23 -10.65 -30.21
N SER A 264 3.40 -10.43 -29.68
CA SER A 264 4.67 -10.75 -30.33
C SER A 264 5.44 -11.76 -29.48
N VAL A 265 6.22 -12.61 -30.13
CA VAL A 265 7.07 -13.60 -29.46
C VAL A 265 8.52 -13.17 -29.61
N ILE A 266 9.23 -13.10 -28.49
CA ILE A 266 10.66 -12.85 -28.44
C ILE A 266 11.36 -14.16 -28.06
N GLU A 267 12.17 -14.66 -28.97
CA GLU A 267 12.93 -15.89 -28.74
C GLU A 267 14.04 -15.70 -27.69
N PRO A 268 14.37 -16.75 -26.94
CA PRO A 268 15.39 -16.67 -25.92
C PRO A 268 16.77 -16.40 -26.53
N GLU A 269 17.51 -15.47 -25.92
CA GLU A 269 18.90 -15.22 -26.27
C GLU A 269 19.87 -16.13 -25.49
N GLY A 270 20.89 -16.65 -26.18
CA GLY A 270 21.94 -17.46 -25.56
C GLY A 270 21.38 -18.74 -24.91
N ASN A 271 21.65 -18.91 -23.61
CA ASN A 271 21.22 -20.09 -22.83
C ASN A 271 19.92 -19.86 -22.05
N ALA A 272 19.12 -18.85 -22.41
CA ALA A 272 17.86 -18.60 -21.72
C ALA A 272 16.87 -19.77 -21.93
N SER A 273 16.22 -20.19 -20.85
CA SER A 273 15.33 -21.36 -20.81
C SER A 273 13.86 -21.03 -21.12
N SER A 274 13.55 -19.76 -21.40
CA SER A 274 12.20 -19.29 -21.62
C SER A 274 12.16 -18.27 -22.76
N PHE A 275 11.12 -18.34 -23.59
CA PHE A 275 10.77 -17.28 -24.52
C PHE A 275 9.76 -16.33 -23.90
N SER A 276 9.59 -15.15 -24.49
CA SER A 276 8.71 -14.09 -24.00
C SER A 276 7.57 -13.86 -24.97
N VAL A 277 6.35 -13.75 -24.43
CA VAL A 277 5.15 -13.35 -25.18
C VAL A 277 4.75 -11.97 -24.68
N VAL A 278 4.81 -10.97 -25.56
CA VAL A 278 4.61 -9.55 -25.23
C VAL A 278 3.27 -9.09 -25.78
N PHE A 279 2.51 -8.43 -24.93
CA PHE A 279 1.18 -7.89 -25.24
C PHE A 279 1.23 -6.37 -25.22
N GLU A 280 0.30 -5.73 -25.92
CA GLU A 280 0.20 -4.27 -25.96
C GLU A 280 -0.31 -3.70 -24.63
N ASN A 281 -1.20 -4.42 -23.96
CA ASN A 281 -1.83 -4.00 -22.72
C ASN A 281 -1.98 -5.17 -21.73
N TRP A 282 -2.28 -4.84 -20.49
CA TRP A 282 -2.42 -5.83 -19.40
C TRP A 282 -3.69 -6.69 -19.59
N GLN A 283 -4.75 -6.17 -20.21
CA GLN A 283 -5.99 -6.90 -20.44
C GLN A 283 -5.75 -8.10 -21.36
N ASP A 284 -5.08 -7.86 -22.49
CA ASP A 284 -4.70 -8.90 -23.45
C ASP A 284 -3.79 -9.95 -22.80
N ARG A 285 -2.82 -9.50 -21.97
CA ARG A 285 -1.97 -10.40 -21.22
C ARG A 285 -2.78 -11.27 -20.26
N ASP A 286 -3.74 -10.70 -19.55
CA ASP A 286 -4.53 -11.45 -18.56
C ASP A 286 -5.53 -12.39 -19.23
N GLU A 287 -6.12 -12.03 -20.38
CA GLU A 287 -6.90 -12.96 -21.20
C GLU A 287 -6.02 -14.12 -21.68
N ALA A 288 -4.81 -13.84 -22.13
CA ALA A 288 -3.87 -14.88 -22.57
C ALA A 288 -3.49 -15.81 -21.39
N ARG A 289 -3.31 -15.28 -20.18
CA ARG A 289 -3.05 -16.09 -18.97
C ARG A 289 -4.11 -17.14 -18.73
N GLU A 290 -5.39 -16.77 -18.82
CA GLU A 290 -6.49 -17.72 -18.61
C GLU A 290 -6.47 -18.83 -19.66
N LYS A 291 -6.30 -18.49 -20.94
CA LYS A 291 -6.20 -19.48 -22.02
C LYS A 291 -4.99 -20.41 -21.87
N LEU A 292 -3.84 -19.86 -21.44
CA LEU A 292 -2.65 -20.68 -21.18
C LEU A 292 -2.83 -21.61 -19.97
N LYS A 293 -3.54 -21.14 -18.92
CA LYS A 293 -3.91 -22.01 -17.77
C LYS A 293 -4.81 -23.16 -18.22
N GLU A 294 -5.84 -22.88 -19.02
CA GLU A 294 -6.75 -23.90 -19.58
C GLU A 294 -5.99 -24.93 -20.42
N ALA A 295 -4.98 -24.50 -21.16
CA ALA A 295 -4.10 -25.38 -21.95
C ALA A 295 -3.03 -26.11 -21.10
N GLY A 296 -2.98 -25.89 -19.78
CA GLY A 296 -2.00 -26.53 -18.89
C GLY A 296 -0.56 -26.01 -19.04
N ILE A 297 -0.37 -24.87 -19.72
CA ILE A 297 0.94 -24.27 -19.98
C ILE A 297 1.38 -23.48 -18.75
N ARG A 298 2.58 -23.75 -18.26
CA ARG A 298 3.16 -23.02 -17.12
C ARG A 298 3.91 -21.78 -17.60
N PHE A 299 3.68 -20.69 -16.89
CA PHE A 299 4.28 -19.41 -17.22
C PHE A 299 4.60 -18.57 -15.97
N ARG A 300 5.32 -17.47 -16.16
CA ARG A 300 5.47 -16.35 -15.23
C ARG A 300 5.10 -15.06 -15.95
N THR A 301 4.66 -14.06 -15.21
CA THR A 301 4.36 -12.73 -15.77
C THR A 301 5.41 -11.72 -15.34
N SER A 302 5.61 -10.69 -16.15
CA SER A 302 6.36 -9.49 -15.76
C SER A 302 5.61 -8.72 -14.67
N LYS A 303 6.34 -7.92 -13.92
CA LYS A 303 5.77 -6.88 -13.06
C LYS A 303 5.40 -5.70 -13.97
N THR A 304 4.14 -5.57 -14.33
CA THR A 304 3.62 -4.42 -15.07
C THR A 304 2.62 -3.65 -14.25
N LEU A 305 2.40 -2.38 -14.59
CA LEU A 305 1.39 -1.56 -13.92
C LEU A 305 -0.01 -2.12 -14.22
N LEU A 306 -0.79 -2.26 -13.17
CA LEU A 306 -2.19 -2.67 -13.23
C LEU A 306 -3.06 -1.57 -12.62
N PRO A 307 -4.37 -1.49 -12.96
CA PRO A 307 -5.29 -0.61 -12.26
C PRO A 307 -5.20 -0.83 -10.75
N TYR A 308 -5.06 0.26 -10.02
CA TYR A 308 -4.90 0.22 -8.57
C TYR A 308 -6.25 0.31 -7.87
N ARG A 309 -6.53 -0.63 -7.00
CA ARG A 309 -7.79 -0.72 -6.27
C ARG A 309 -7.94 0.42 -5.27
N MET A 310 -9.01 1.21 -5.39
CA MET A 310 -9.31 2.33 -4.49
C MET A 310 -10.29 1.96 -3.39
N THR A 311 -11.25 1.09 -3.70
CA THR A 311 -12.32 0.71 -2.76
C THR A 311 -12.46 -0.81 -2.64
N GLY A 312 -13.19 -1.25 -1.63
CA GLY A 312 -13.49 -2.65 -1.38
C GLY A 312 -14.63 -2.84 -0.40
N ASN A 313 -14.89 -4.09 -0.07
CA ASN A 313 -15.90 -4.50 0.91
C ASN A 313 -15.21 -4.98 2.20
N ILE A 314 -14.62 -4.04 2.95
CA ILE A 314 -13.87 -4.34 4.17
C ILE A 314 -14.79 -4.07 5.36
N SER A 315 -14.95 -5.02 6.26
CA SER A 315 -15.85 -4.88 7.43
C SER A 315 -15.41 -3.78 8.40
N TRP A 316 -14.10 -3.55 8.52
CA TRP A 316 -13.51 -2.47 9.29
C TRP A 316 -12.63 -1.61 8.38
N GLY A 317 -13.20 -0.56 7.83
CA GLY A 317 -12.55 0.34 6.88
C GLY A 317 -13.15 1.73 6.88
N LEU A 318 -12.39 2.69 6.39
CA LEU A 318 -12.86 4.04 6.15
C LEU A 318 -13.97 4.03 5.08
N LYS A 319 -15.11 4.66 5.35
CA LYS A 319 -16.19 4.74 4.36
C LYS A 319 -15.77 5.48 3.11
N SER A 320 -16.09 4.89 1.95
CA SER A 320 -16.04 5.58 0.66
C SER A 320 -17.30 6.38 0.44
N PRO A 321 -17.26 7.56 -0.20
CA PRO A 321 -18.48 8.21 -0.65
C PRO A 321 -19.21 7.33 -1.67
N ASP A 322 -20.54 7.42 -1.66
CA ASP A 322 -21.37 6.78 -2.66
C ASP A 322 -21.23 7.52 -3.99
N ILE A 323 -20.67 6.86 -4.98
CA ILE A 323 -20.47 7.39 -6.33
C ILE A 323 -21.18 6.47 -7.32
N GLU A 324 -22.08 7.02 -8.14
CA GLU A 324 -22.96 6.31 -9.06
C GLU A 324 -23.77 5.20 -8.35
N ASP A 325 -23.66 3.98 -8.87
CA ASP A 325 -24.34 2.78 -8.34
C ASP A 325 -23.47 1.99 -7.35
N LEU A 326 -22.22 2.38 -7.14
CA LEU A 326 -21.33 1.77 -6.14
C LEU A 326 -21.55 2.45 -4.77
N LYS A 327 -22.21 1.74 -3.88
CA LYS A 327 -22.60 2.20 -2.55
C LYS A 327 -22.05 1.29 -1.46
N ASP A 328 -22.01 1.82 -0.26
CA ASP A 328 -21.60 1.11 0.95
C ASP A 328 -20.21 0.46 0.84
N LEU A 329 -19.34 1.00 -0.04
CA LEU A 329 -17.95 0.56 -0.12
C LEU A 329 -17.09 1.24 0.95
N THR A 330 -15.97 0.63 1.25
CA THR A 330 -14.91 1.21 2.07
C THR A 330 -13.69 1.54 1.21
N ILE A 331 -12.93 2.52 1.60
CA ILE A 331 -11.62 2.77 1.02
C ILE A 331 -10.71 1.57 1.31
N TRP A 332 -9.94 1.14 0.31
CA TRP A 332 -8.93 0.09 0.50
C TRP A 332 -7.86 0.59 1.47
N VAL A 333 -7.49 -0.20 2.46
CA VAL A 333 -6.60 0.24 3.56
C VAL A 333 -5.29 0.84 3.07
N TRP A 334 -4.66 0.25 2.07
CA TRP A 334 -3.43 0.77 1.49
C TRP A 334 -3.62 2.13 0.79
N THR A 335 -4.82 2.39 0.31
CA THR A 335 -5.18 3.63 -0.38
C THR A 335 -5.31 4.79 0.60
N GLU A 336 -6.05 4.61 1.71
CA GLU A 336 -6.24 5.68 2.68
C GLU A 336 -4.94 6.08 3.39
N SER A 337 -4.03 5.13 3.57
CA SER A 337 -2.73 5.39 4.17
C SER A 337 -1.84 6.31 3.33
N LEU A 338 -2.11 6.46 2.00
CA LEU A 338 -1.36 7.35 1.13
C LEU A 338 -1.57 8.84 1.45
N TRP A 339 -2.75 9.22 1.93
CA TRP A 339 -3.05 10.61 2.31
C TRP A 339 -3.12 10.83 3.83
N ALA A 340 -3.04 9.80 4.65
CA ALA A 340 -3.02 9.92 6.09
C ALA A 340 -1.94 10.89 6.62
N PRO A 341 -0.72 10.99 6.03
CA PRO A 341 0.25 12.00 6.45
C PRO A 341 -0.26 13.44 6.26
N ILE A 342 -1.04 13.71 5.21
CA ILE A 342 -1.67 15.02 5.01
C ILE A 342 -2.75 15.25 6.08
N THR A 343 -3.53 14.23 6.39
CA THR A 343 -4.51 14.27 7.49
C THR A 343 -3.83 14.64 8.81
N PHE A 344 -2.72 14.00 9.14
CA PHE A 344 -1.96 14.27 10.37
C PHE A 344 -1.33 15.65 10.36
N THR A 345 -0.88 16.15 9.21
CA THR A 345 -0.46 17.55 9.06
C THR A 345 -1.60 18.49 9.40
N ARG A 346 -2.77 18.31 8.80
CA ARG A 346 -3.97 19.14 9.07
C ARG A 346 -4.39 19.08 10.55
N ALA A 347 -4.35 17.90 11.16
CA ALA A 347 -4.67 17.73 12.57
C ALA A 347 -3.67 18.48 13.48
N ALA A 348 -2.36 18.38 13.21
CA ALA A 348 -1.33 19.09 13.94
C ALA A 348 -1.48 20.62 13.85
N LEU A 349 -1.77 21.13 12.66
CA LEU A 349 -1.97 22.55 12.42
C LEU A 349 -3.27 23.06 13.10
N SER A 350 -4.33 22.28 13.05
CA SER A 350 -5.59 22.60 13.73
C SER A 350 -5.45 22.63 15.25
N GLU A 351 -4.67 21.70 15.82
CA GLU A 351 -4.36 21.67 17.24
C GLU A 351 -3.54 22.90 17.66
N ASP A 352 -2.53 23.28 16.87
CA ASP A 352 -1.75 24.49 17.12
C ASP A 352 -2.61 25.75 17.04
N ALA A 353 -3.46 25.88 16.03
CA ALA A 353 -4.37 27.02 15.88
C ALA A 353 -5.31 27.17 17.09
N SER A 354 -5.84 26.05 17.60
CA SER A 354 -6.68 26.00 18.80
C SER A 354 -5.95 26.43 20.08
N ASN A 355 -4.60 26.28 20.10
CA ASN A 355 -3.72 26.63 21.20
C ASN A 355 -3.02 27.99 21.02
N GLY A 356 -3.48 28.82 20.08
CA GLY A 356 -2.96 30.18 19.84
C GLY A 356 -2.04 30.34 18.63
N GLY A 357 -1.80 29.28 17.83
CA GLY A 357 -1.24 29.35 16.48
C GLY A 357 0.17 29.91 16.37
N SER A 358 1.10 29.50 17.25
CA SER A 358 2.46 30.06 17.24
C SER A 358 3.58 29.04 17.05
N ARG A 359 3.25 27.76 17.00
CA ARG A 359 4.25 26.68 16.93
C ARG A 359 4.85 26.55 15.52
N TYR A 360 4.04 26.76 14.50
CA TYR A 360 4.45 26.58 13.10
C TYR A 360 4.47 27.89 12.30
N SER A 361 5.20 27.88 11.20
CA SER A 361 5.37 29.07 10.33
C SER A 361 4.21 29.29 9.35
N SER A 362 3.30 28.32 9.22
CA SER A 362 2.04 28.40 8.49
C SER A 362 1.01 27.46 9.09
N ASP A 363 -0.24 27.88 9.10
CA ASP A 363 -1.42 27.09 9.49
C ASP A 363 -2.10 26.40 8.29
N GLU A 364 -1.69 26.73 7.07
CA GLU A 364 -2.19 26.15 5.83
C GLU A 364 -1.39 24.90 5.43
N TRP A 365 -2.02 23.72 5.41
CA TRP A 365 -1.36 22.47 5.07
C TRP A 365 -0.74 22.45 3.65
N ARG A 366 -1.32 23.21 2.70
CA ARG A 366 -0.79 23.32 1.33
C ARG A 366 0.56 24.00 1.27
N ASP A 367 0.85 24.90 2.19
CA ASP A 367 2.16 25.53 2.30
C ASP A 367 3.28 24.55 2.66
N TRP A 368 2.90 23.38 3.19
CA TRP A 368 3.81 22.32 3.58
C TRP A 368 3.94 21.22 2.50
N TRP A 369 2.86 20.99 1.74
CA TRP A 369 2.76 19.88 0.80
C TRP A 369 2.73 20.27 -0.67
N CYS A 370 2.38 21.50 -1.01
CA CYS A 370 2.06 21.92 -2.36
C CYS A 370 2.88 23.13 -2.85
N CYS A 371 3.88 23.56 -2.10
CA CYS A 371 4.70 24.72 -2.44
C CYS A 371 6.09 24.33 -2.92
N ASP A 372 6.61 24.99 -3.94
CA ASP A 372 7.95 24.75 -4.50
C ASP A 372 9.09 25.00 -3.50
N ASP A 373 8.85 25.82 -2.48
CA ASP A 373 9.81 26.14 -1.41
C ASP A 373 9.70 25.22 -0.18
N ALA A 374 8.79 24.24 -0.21
CA ALA A 374 8.66 23.19 0.78
C ALA A 374 9.25 21.88 0.27
N ALA A 375 9.64 20.97 1.17
CA ALA A 375 10.13 19.64 0.84
C ALA A 375 9.47 18.56 1.71
N VAL A 376 9.12 17.44 1.10
CA VAL A 376 8.50 16.29 1.77
C VAL A 376 9.44 15.10 1.74
N TYR A 377 9.82 14.62 2.92
CA TYR A 377 10.69 13.45 3.14
C TYR A 377 9.91 12.32 3.79
N GLN A 378 9.75 11.20 3.10
CA GLN A 378 8.95 10.07 3.57
C GLN A 378 9.87 8.90 3.96
N PHE A 379 9.98 8.63 5.26
CA PHE A 379 10.73 7.49 5.80
C PHE A 379 9.85 6.25 5.85
N ILE A 380 10.15 5.27 4.99
CA ILE A 380 9.33 4.08 4.78
C ILE A 380 10.18 2.79 4.82
N GLY A 381 9.55 1.65 5.06
CA GLY A 381 10.14 0.34 4.78
C GLY A 381 10.21 0.07 3.27
N GLN A 382 11.16 -0.74 2.84
CA GLN A 382 11.30 -1.11 1.42
C GLN A 382 10.05 -1.82 0.85
N ASP A 383 9.29 -2.49 1.69
CA ASP A 383 8.01 -3.12 1.36
C ASP A 383 6.90 -2.11 1.01
N ASN A 384 7.08 -0.85 1.37
CA ASN A 384 6.14 0.23 1.07
C ASN A 384 6.49 1.05 -0.19
N ILE A 385 7.59 0.73 -0.89
CA ILE A 385 8.00 1.45 -2.12
C ILE A 385 6.89 1.44 -3.17
N PHE A 386 6.19 0.31 -3.33
CA PHE A 386 5.09 0.23 -4.29
C PHE A 386 4.02 1.31 -4.01
N PHE A 387 3.59 1.44 -2.78
CA PHE A 387 2.52 2.35 -2.39
C PHE A 387 2.97 3.82 -2.46
N TYR A 388 4.08 4.16 -1.84
CA TYR A 388 4.53 5.55 -1.71
C TYR A 388 5.31 6.09 -2.92
N CYS A 389 5.91 5.21 -3.73
CA CYS A 389 6.69 5.66 -4.88
C CYS A 389 5.98 5.43 -6.22
N ILE A 390 5.17 4.36 -6.35
CA ILE A 390 4.52 4.02 -7.61
C ILE A 390 3.07 4.49 -7.63
N VAL A 391 2.30 4.32 -6.54
CA VAL A 391 0.88 4.69 -6.51
C VAL A 391 0.68 6.16 -6.11
N GLN A 392 1.30 6.60 -5.01
CA GLN A 392 1.06 7.91 -4.42
C GLN A 392 1.38 9.07 -5.37
N ASN A 393 2.52 9.03 -6.07
CA ASN A 393 2.91 10.13 -6.95
C ASN A 393 1.95 10.32 -8.14
N PRO A 394 1.54 9.26 -8.89
CA PRO A 394 0.47 9.37 -9.87
C PRO A 394 -0.86 9.86 -9.28
N LEU A 395 -1.20 9.44 -8.06
CA LEU A 395 -2.40 9.90 -7.38
C LEU A 395 -2.35 11.40 -7.11
N TRP A 396 -1.20 11.93 -6.66
CA TRP A 396 -0.98 13.36 -6.47
C TRP A 396 -1.10 14.15 -7.77
N ASP A 397 -0.54 13.65 -8.86
CA ASP A 397 -0.67 14.26 -10.18
C ASP A 397 -2.13 14.26 -10.66
N ALA A 398 -2.83 13.14 -10.47
CA ALA A 398 -4.24 13.01 -10.83
C ALA A 398 -5.14 14.00 -10.08
N LEU A 399 -4.83 14.31 -8.83
CA LEU A 399 -5.58 15.27 -8.02
C LEU A 399 -5.36 16.72 -8.45
N ASP A 400 -4.22 17.02 -9.10
CA ASP A 400 -3.87 18.38 -9.54
C ASP A 400 -3.96 19.40 -8.38
N TRP A 401 -3.44 18.99 -7.22
CA TRP A 401 -3.37 19.84 -6.03
C TRP A 401 -2.01 20.51 -5.85
N GLY A 402 -1.08 20.24 -6.77
CA GLY A 402 0.31 20.67 -6.63
C GLY A 402 1.06 19.94 -5.51
N LEU A 403 0.63 18.72 -5.17
CA LEU A 403 1.28 17.89 -4.16
C LEU A 403 2.65 17.43 -4.64
N ILE A 404 3.64 17.50 -3.74
CA ILE A 404 5.03 17.16 -4.03
C ILE A 404 5.48 16.05 -3.09
N THR A 405 6.15 15.05 -3.64
CA THR A 405 6.95 14.08 -2.90
C THR A 405 8.40 14.20 -3.36
N ASP A 406 9.24 14.82 -2.56
CA ASP A 406 10.62 15.11 -2.96
C ASP A 406 11.54 13.92 -2.81
N THR A 407 11.50 13.28 -1.63
CA THR A 407 12.50 12.27 -1.28
C THR A 407 11.89 11.11 -0.50
N PRO A 408 11.58 9.99 -1.15
CA PRO A 408 11.30 8.75 -0.45
C PRO A 408 12.59 8.17 0.15
N VAL A 409 12.60 7.98 1.46
CA VAL A 409 13.72 7.39 2.20
C VAL A 409 13.36 5.97 2.58
N ALA A 410 13.60 5.03 1.66
CA ALA A 410 13.29 3.62 1.88
C ALA A 410 14.42 2.94 2.69
N ASN A 411 14.04 2.29 3.78
CA ASN A 411 14.94 1.54 4.64
C ASN A 411 14.79 0.04 4.40
N TYR A 412 15.92 -0.67 4.34
CA TYR A 412 15.92 -2.13 4.31
C TYR A 412 15.36 -2.71 5.61
N HIS A 413 14.80 -3.91 5.51
CA HIS A 413 14.38 -4.64 6.71
C HIS A 413 15.56 -4.88 7.63
N ILE A 414 15.39 -4.55 8.90
CA ILE A 414 16.37 -4.85 9.91
C ILE A 414 16.27 -6.36 10.24
N LEU A 415 17.39 -7.04 10.12
CA LEU A 415 17.50 -8.46 10.43
C LEU A 415 18.03 -8.64 11.83
N PHE A 416 17.37 -9.47 12.62
CA PHE A 416 17.89 -9.99 13.87
C PHE A 416 18.16 -11.48 13.71
N MET A 417 19.41 -11.90 13.91
CA MET A 417 19.85 -13.28 13.69
C MET A 417 19.41 -13.84 12.32
N ASN A 418 19.58 -13.05 11.27
CA ASN A 418 19.19 -13.34 9.88
C ASN A 418 17.68 -13.53 9.65
N LYS A 419 16.83 -13.15 10.57
CA LYS A 419 15.37 -13.14 10.41
C LYS A 419 14.86 -11.70 10.40
N LYS A 420 13.84 -11.44 9.57
CA LYS A 420 13.14 -10.15 9.57
C LYS A 420 12.52 -9.90 10.94
N ALA A 421 12.77 -8.74 11.54
CA ALA A 421 12.10 -8.32 12.76
C ALA A 421 10.59 -8.26 12.51
N SER A 422 9.80 -8.90 13.36
CA SER A 422 8.34 -9.01 13.24
C SER A 422 7.71 -8.99 14.62
N SER A 423 6.62 -8.27 14.75
CA SER A 423 5.83 -8.23 16.01
C SER A 423 5.09 -9.55 16.33
N SER A 424 5.08 -10.52 15.40
CA SER A 424 4.57 -11.88 15.62
C SER A 424 5.69 -12.91 15.89
N GLY A 425 6.95 -12.50 15.75
CA GLY A 425 8.10 -13.34 16.10
C GLY A 425 8.43 -13.20 17.59
N ALA A 426 8.96 -14.27 18.19
CA ALA A 426 9.34 -14.32 19.61
C ALA A 426 10.66 -13.57 19.92
N ILE A 427 10.84 -12.36 19.36
CA ILE A 427 11.95 -11.44 19.68
C ILE A 427 11.41 -10.00 19.61
#